data_e6d202b5eeec2740a6219173da5b3038
#
_entry.id   e6d202b5eeec2740a6219173da5b3038
#
_cell.length_a   1.000
_cell.length_b   1.000
_cell.length_c   1.000
_cell.angle_alpha   90.00
_cell.angle_beta   90.00
_cell.angle_gamma   90.00
#
_symmetry.space_group_name_H-M   'P 1'
#
loop_
_entity.id
_entity.type
_entity.pdbx_description
1 polymer ?
#
loop_
_entity_poly.entity_id
_entity_poly.type
_entity_poly.pdbx_seq_one_letter_code
_entity_poly.pdbx_strand_id
1 'polypeptide(L)'
;MMASAHHAWSDDFGLMLPSVNARVADDAEVSDQVDSIQDTVDQIDQAIANNDASGAQSGAGKLRDQLQAFDRDTVRANASLGLAMAFPSSSVSVGVFANGNLIVTARGEYDQDDDAVLAAIEAGTLPPTFADSLESRGKVLASAVSEVGISFARSFDVNGGNTFQLGLSPKYVNLRTFQYTETVSGFEDDNFDSDEYQTEKSGFNIDLGAAYAFGSDQQWNAGLAIKNLIPMELDSAASRPFLGEQVRTLELNPMATAAIAHRGDYHVITAELDLTEKETFGYEDNTQWLALGAELDAWRYAQLRFGVRQNLVSNDDNEGIEEKTQFTAGLGLNLLGVRVDIGALFSDADQGAALELGTAF
;
A
#
# COMPACT_ATOMS: atom_id res chain seq x y z
N MET A 1 5.29 -9.73 13.38
CA MET A 1 5.96 -9.22 14.60
C MET A 1 6.49 -10.42 15.37
N MET A 2 7.77 -10.69 15.28
CA MET A 2 8.39 -11.68 16.17
C MET A 2 8.76 -10.92 17.45
N ALA A 3 8.03 -11.16 18.52
CA ALA A 3 8.48 -10.73 19.83
C ALA A 3 9.79 -11.47 20.10
N SER A 4 10.92 -10.74 20.14
CA SER A 4 12.20 -11.35 20.49
C SER A 4 12.13 -11.77 21.96
N ALA A 5 11.99 -13.06 22.19
CA ALA A 5 11.84 -13.66 23.54
C ALA A 5 13.15 -13.66 24.34
N HIS A 6 14.12 -12.80 24.02
CA HIS A 6 15.47 -12.90 24.56
C HIS A 6 15.89 -11.82 25.55
N HIS A 7 14.95 -11.22 26.24
CA HIS A 7 15.33 -10.50 27.46
C HIS A 7 14.83 -11.30 28.67
N ALA A 8 15.61 -11.31 29.73
CA ALA A 8 15.09 -11.62 31.06
C ALA A 8 14.07 -10.52 31.37
N TRP A 9 12.83 -10.75 30.96
CA TRP A 9 11.76 -9.79 31.04
C TRP A 9 11.36 -9.61 32.49
N SER A 10 11.53 -8.41 32.97
CA SER A 10 10.84 -7.93 34.14
C SER A 10 9.45 -7.38 33.80
N ASP A 11 9.10 -7.36 32.50
CA ASP A 11 7.89 -6.74 31.99
C ASP A 11 6.78 -7.78 31.85
N ASP A 12 5.62 -7.51 32.41
CA ASP A 12 4.47 -8.42 32.43
C ASP A 12 3.66 -8.34 31.13
N PHE A 13 3.76 -7.23 30.37
CA PHE A 13 3.12 -7.09 29.05
C PHE A 13 3.76 -6.00 28.19
N GLY A 14 3.56 -6.10 26.88
CA GLY A 14 3.94 -5.10 25.89
C GLY A 14 2.73 -4.59 25.14
N LEU A 15 2.65 -3.28 24.94
CA LEU A 15 1.60 -2.62 24.17
C LEU A 15 2.25 -1.82 23.05
N MET A 16 1.86 -2.10 21.81
CA MET A 16 2.05 -1.24 20.68
C MET A 16 0.76 -0.46 20.46
N LEU A 17 0.79 0.83 20.74
CA LEU A 17 -0.28 1.78 20.44
C LEU A 17 -0.41 1.92 18.91
N PRO A 18 -1.47 2.56 18.38
CA PRO A 18 -1.64 2.64 16.94
C PRO A 18 -0.35 3.07 16.23
N SER A 19 0.17 2.21 15.38
CA SER A 19 1.17 2.57 14.41
C SER A 19 0.46 2.96 13.12
N VAL A 20 0.83 4.11 12.56
CA VAL A 20 0.23 4.65 11.34
C VAL A 20 1.35 4.84 10.33
N ASN A 21 1.11 4.43 9.10
CA ASN A 21 1.94 4.82 7.98
C ASN A 21 1.08 5.29 6.80
N ALA A 22 1.65 6.20 6.03
CA ALA A 22 1.07 6.67 4.78
C ALA A 22 2.18 6.80 3.73
N ARG A 23 1.83 6.50 2.48
CA ARG A 23 2.71 6.56 1.31
C ARG A 23 1.92 7.07 0.12
N VAL A 24 2.52 7.95 -0.65
CA VAL A 24 1.92 8.52 -1.87
C VAL A 24 2.96 8.44 -2.99
N ALA A 25 2.49 8.10 -4.18
CA ALA A 25 3.19 8.20 -5.44
C ALA A 25 2.31 8.97 -6.41
N ASP A 26 2.76 10.14 -6.87
CA ASP A 26 2.06 11.02 -7.81
C ASP A 26 3.10 11.82 -8.60
N ASP A 27 3.90 11.12 -9.41
CA ASP A 27 4.98 11.75 -10.19
C ASP A 27 4.44 12.65 -11.30
N ALA A 28 3.21 12.40 -11.76
CA ALA A 28 2.58 13.11 -12.85
C ALA A 28 1.63 14.22 -12.40
N GLU A 29 1.50 14.46 -11.09
CA GLU A 29 0.55 15.45 -10.53
C GLU A 29 -0.89 15.21 -11.07
N VAL A 30 -1.34 13.94 -11.03
CA VAL A 30 -2.61 13.48 -11.62
C VAL A 30 -3.80 14.27 -11.11
N SER A 31 -3.79 14.65 -9.83
CA SER A 31 -4.86 15.47 -9.23
C SER A 31 -4.99 16.83 -9.93
N ASP A 32 -3.85 17.52 -10.13
CA ASP A 32 -3.83 18.84 -10.77
C ASP A 32 -4.18 18.75 -12.27
N GLN A 33 -3.86 17.61 -12.91
CA GLN A 33 -4.23 17.36 -14.29
C GLN A 33 -5.75 17.23 -14.45
N VAL A 34 -6.42 16.47 -13.57
CA VAL A 34 -7.88 16.30 -13.60
C VAL A 34 -8.58 17.64 -13.49
N ASP A 35 -8.21 18.46 -12.51
CA ASP A 35 -8.77 19.81 -12.33
C ASP A 35 -8.55 20.67 -13.58
N SER A 36 -7.35 20.62 -14.17
CA SER A 36 -7.00 21.39 -15.37
C SER A 36 -7.77 20.93 -16.61
N ILE A 37 -8.08 19.64 -16.74
CA ILE A 37 -8.91 19.06 -17.81
C ILE A 37 -10.35 19.55 -17.65
N GLN A 38 -10.94 19.45 -16.45
CA GLN A 38 -12.30 19.89 -16.18
C GLN A 38 -12.47 21.39 -16.43
N ASP A 39 -11.56 22.21 -15.96
CA ASP A 39 -11.55 23.66 -16.26
C ASP A 39 -11.53 23.95 -17.77
N THR A 40 -10.80 23.13 -18.54
CA THR A 40 -10.70 23.31 -19.99
C THR A 40 -11.97 22.86 -20.70
N VAL A 41 -12.61 21.76 -20.26
CA VAL A 41 -13.93 21.31 -20.73
C VAL A 41 -14.96 22.42 -20.50
N ASP A 42 -15.05 22.96 -19.31
CA ASP A 42 -15.97 24.05 -18.96
C ASP A 42 -15.74 25.32 -19.81
N GLN A 43 -14.47 25.66 -20.08
CA GLN A 43 -14.13 26.79 -20.95
C GLN A 43 -14.61 26.57 -22.39
N ILE A 44 -14.49 25.36 -22.92
CA ILE A 44 -14.98 25.01 -24.27
C ILE A 44 -16.50 25.10 -24.31
N ASP A 45 -17.22 24.55 -23.33
CA ASP A 45 -18.67 24.60 -23.26
C ASP A 45 -19.19 26.05 -23.16
N GLN A 46 -18.54 26.90 -22.37
CA GLN A 46 -18.85 28.31 -22.30
C GLN A 46 -18.59 29.04 -23.62
N ALA A 47 -17.50 28.72 -24.32
CA ALA A 47 -17.19 29.29 -25.63
C ALA A 47 -18.23 28.87 -26.67
N ILE A 48 -18.66 27.60 -26.68
CA ILE A 48 -19.72 27.08 -27.55
C ILE A 48 -21.06 27.82 -27.26
N ALA A 49 -21.45 27.93 -26.00
CA ALA A 49 -22.67 28.60 -25.57
C ALA A 49 -22.70 30.10 -26.00
N ASN A 50 -21.54 30.76 -26.01
CA ASN A 50 -21.37 32.16 -26.41
C ASN A 50 -21.13 32.34 -27.93
N ASN A 51 -21.11 31.25 -28.74
CA ASN A 51 -20.69 31.24 -30.13
C ASN A 51 -19.29 31.85 -30.37
N ASP A 52 -18.39 31.68 -29.41
CA ASP A 52 -16.98 32.03 -29.55
C ASP A 52 -16.18 30.89 -30.17
N ALA A 53 -16.19 30.85 -31.52
CA ALA A 53 -15.48 29.81 -32.24
C ALA A 53 -13.97 29.83 -31.99
N SER A 54 -13.37 30.99 -31.76
CA SER A 54 -11.93 31.11 -31.50
C SER A 54 -11.55 30.53 -30.14
N GLY A 55 -12.36 30.82 -29.11
CA GLY A 55 -12.20 30.26 -27.78
C GLY A 55 -12.34 28.74 -27.78
N ALA A 56 -13.39 28.23 -28.43
CA ALA A 56 -13.64 26.78 -28.53
C ALA A 56 -12.50 26.06 -29.27
N GLN A 57 -12.02 26.59 -30.40
CA GLN A 57 -10.90 26.01 -31.18
C GLN A 57 -9.61 25.92 -30.33
N SER A 58 -9.27 27.03 -29.64
CA SER A 58 -8.08 27.05 -28.80
C SER A 58 -8.19 26.09 -27.61
N GLY A 59 -9.38 26.02 -27.00
CA GLY A 59 -9.68 25.09 -25.91
C GLY A 59 -9.56 23.63 -26.36
N ALA A 60 -10.09 23.28 -27.52
CA ALA A 60 -10.04 21.90 -28.05
C ALA A 60 -8.60 21.40 -28.27
N GLY A 61 -7.72 22.25 -28.83
CA GLY A 61 -6.30 21.90 -28.97
C GLY A 61 -5.62 21.69 -27.61
N LYS A 62 -5.87 22.60 -26.65
CA LYS A 62 -5.34 22.46 -25.30
C LYS A 62 -5.84 21.19 -24.61
N LEU A 63 -7.15 20.90 -24.73
CA LEU A 63 -7.75 19.70 -24.13
C LEU A 63 -7.14 18.42 -24.69
N ARG A 64 -6.91 18.36 -26.02
CA ARG A 64 -6.25 17.20 -26.65
C ARG A 64 -4.87 16.95 -26.02
N ASP A 65 -4.05 17.99 -25.91
CA ASP A 65 -2.71 17.87 -25.34
C ASP A 65 -2.79 17.41 -23.87
N GLN A 66 -3.75 17.91 -23.10
CA GLN A 66 -3.99 17.50 -21.71
C GLN A 66 -4.43 16.04 -21.60
N LEU A 67 -5.41 15.60 -22.41
CA LEU A 67 -5.90 14.22 -22.39
C LEU A 67 -4.83 13.22 -22.82
N GLN A 68 -4.01 13.57 -23.82
CA GLN A 68 -2.87 12.72 -24.23
C GLN A 68 -1.79 12.65 -23.18
N ALA A 69 -1.53 13.73 -22.43
CA ALA A 69 -0.60 13.72 -21.31
C ALA A 69 -1.13 12.90 -20.12
N PHE A 70 -2.45 12.95 -19.90
CA PHE A 70 -3.14 12.23 -18.83
C PHE A 70 -3.22 10.70 -19.08
N ASP A 71 -3.00 10.24 -20.31
CA ASP A 71 -3.10 8.82 -20.66
C ASP A 71 -2.10 8.00 -19.88
N ARG A 72 -2.63 7.04 -19.07
CA ARG A 72 -1.88 6.12 -18.21
C ARG A 72 -1.16 6.74 -17.02
N ASP A 73 -1.23 8.05 -16.85
CA ASP A 73 -0.75 8.67 -15.64
C ASP A 73 -1.47 8.09 -14.42
N THR A 74 -0.71 7.71 -13.42
CA THR A 74 -1.21 6.93 -12.29
C THR A 74 -0.77 7.56 -10.97
N VAL A 75 -1.73 7.75 -10.06
CA VAL A 75 -1.47 8.12 -8.67
C VAL A 75 -1.80 6.95 -7.75
N ARG A 76 -1.06 6.82 -6.66
CA ARG A 76 -1.32 5.85 -5.60
C ARG A 76 -1.24 6.50 -4.22
N ALA A 77 -2.20 6.14 -3.36
CA ALA A 77 -2.13 6.38 -1.94
C ALA A 77 -2.23 5.04 -1.19
N ASN A 78 -1.38 4.87 -0.19
CA ASN A 78 -1.41 3.70 0.70
C ASN A 78 -1.43 4.19 2.14
N ALA A 79 -2.31 3.63 2.97
CA ALA A 79 -2.39 3.90 4.38
C ALA A 79 -2.51 2.59 5.17
N SER A 80 -1.81 2.50 6.29
CA SER A 80 -1.91 1.35 7.19
C SER A 80 -2.03 1.80 8.64
N LEU A 81 -2.79 1.01 9.38
CA LEU A 81 -2.98 1.16 10.82
C LEU A 81 -2.75 -0.17 11.50
N GLY A 82 -2.04 -0.18 12.63
CA GLY A 82 -1.79 -1.38 13.40
C GLY A 82 -1.80 -1.13 14.89
N LEU A 83 -2.28 -2.11 15.65
CA LEU A 83 -2.14 -2.15 17.10
C LEU A 83 -1.91 -3.58 17.55
N ALA A 84 -1.16 -3.75 18.64
CA ALA A 84 -0.93 -5.07 19.21
C ALA A 84 -0.69 -4.98 20.73
N MET A 85 -1.06 -6.04 21.43
CA MET A 85 -0.75 -6.25 22.83
C MET A 85 -0.18 -7.65 23.01
N ALA A 86 0.88 -7.79 23.76
CA ALA A 86 1.56 -9.05 24.01
C ALA A 86 1.70 -9.32 25.50
N PHE A 87 1.43 -10.56 25.89
CA PHE A 87 1.57 -11.10 27.23
C PHE A 87 2.63 -12.19 27.20
N PRO A 88 3.89 -11.87 27.55
CA PRO A 88 4.97 -12.85 27.62
C PRO A 88 4.70 -13.91 28.68
N SER A 89 5.14 -15.12 28.43
CA SER A 89 5.05 -16.22 29.39
C SER A 89 6.16 -17.23 29.13
N SER A 90 6.62 -17.88 30.20
CA SER A 90 7.60 -18.96 30.12
C SER A 90 7.05 -20.25 29.45
N SER A 91 5.73 -20.39 29.38
CA SER A 91 5.07 -21.58 28.79
C SER A 91 4.60 -21.30 27.36
N VAL A 92 3.65 -20.39 27.22
CA VAL A 92 3.09 -19.96 25.95
C VAL A 92 2.78 -18.45 26.07
N SER A 93 3.45 -17.65 25.27
CA SER A 93 3.14 -16.22 25.15
C SER A 93 1.89 -16.05 24.30
N VAL A 94 1.05 -15.08 24.67
CA VAL A 94 -0.19 -14.76 23.96
C VAL A 94 -0.14 -13.30 23.50
N GLY A 95 -0.65 -13.01 22.33
CA GLY A 95 -0.82 -11.65 21.83
C GLY A 95 -2.17 -11.47 21.18
N VAL A 96 -2.62 -10.24 21.11
CA VAL A 96 -3.78 -9.83 20.31
C VAL A 96 -3.34 -8.72 19.38
N PHE A 97 -3.89 -8.68 18.17
CA PHE A 97 -3.55 -7.64 17.21
C PHE A 97 -4.75 -7.27 16.34
N ALA A 98 -4.71 -6.07 15.82
CA ALA A 98 -5.58 -5.61 14.75
C ALA A 98 -4.75 -4.80 13.76
N ASN A 99 -4.93 -5.05 12.47
CA ASN A 99 -4.26 -4.37 11.38
C ASN A 99 -5.27 -3.97 10.31
N GLY A 100 -5.03 -2.84 9.65
CA GLY A 100 -5.74 -2.41 8.47
C GLY A 100 -4.76 -1.86 7.45
N ASN A 101 -4.98 -2.17 6.19
CA ASN A 101 -4.27 -1.61 5.05
C ASN A 101 -5.26 -1.19 3.99
N LEU A 102 -5.09 0.01 3.46
CA LEU A 102 -5.85 0.58 2.36
C LEU A 102 -4.87 0.97 1.26
N ILE A 103 -5.15 0.58 0.04
CA ILE A 103 -4.44 1.00 -1.16
C ILE A 103 -5.48 1.58 -2.12
N VAL A 104 -5.22 2.76 -2.62
CA VAL A 104 -6.02 3.44 -3.64
C VAL A 104 -5.10 3.76 -4.80
N THR A 105 -5.52 3.43 -6.00
CA THR A 105 -4.86 3.84 -7.25
C THR A 105 -5.87 4.50 -8.16
N ALA A 106 -5.49 5.59 -8.81
CA ALA A 106 -6.27 6.21 -9.86
C ALA A 106 -5.42 6.37 -11.12
N ARG A 107 -6.05 6.21 -12.28
CA ARG A 107 -5.39 6.26 -13.58
C ARG A 107 -6.26 6.98 -14.60
N GLY A 108 -5.63 7.82 -15.43
CA GLY A 108 -6.21 8.37 -16.63
C GLY A 108 -6.21 7.38 -17.78
N GLU A 109 -7.22 7.47 -18.62
CA GLU A 109 -7.32 6.71 -19.88
C GLU A 109 -7.84 7.63 -20.98
N TYR A 110 -7.00 7.87 -21.96
CA TYR A 110 -7.35 8.63 -23.14
C TYR A 110 -8.10 7.75 -24.14
N ASP A 111 -9.25 8.23 -24.63
CA ASP A 111 -9.98 7.57 -25.70
C ASP A 111 -9.71 8.26 -27.03
N GLN A 112 -9.26 7.49 -28.04
CA GLN A 112 -8.92 8.04 -29.36
C GLN A 112 -10.15 8.57 -30.15
N ASP A 113 -11.35 8.17 -29.76
CA ASP A 113 -12.57 8.67 -30.40
C ASP A 113 -12.80 10.16 -30.09
N ASP A 114 -12.24 10.67 -28.96
CA ASP A 114 -12.23 12.09 -28.63
C ASP A 114 -11.46 12.95 -29.64
N ASP A 115 -10.46 12.39 -30.33
CA ASP A 115 -9.73 13.09 -31.39
C ASP A 115 -10.65 13.60 -32.50
N ALA A 116 -11.65 12.80 -32.89
CA ALA A 116 -12.58 13.18 -33.94
C ALA A 116 -13.49 14.35 -33.52
N VAL A 117 -13.92 14.35 -32.24
CA VAL A 117 -14.73 15.42 -31.66
C VAL A 117 -13.93 16.70 -31.54
N LEU A 118 -12.71 16.64 -30.99
CA LEU A 118 -11.83 17.78 -30.83
C LEU A 118 -11.38 18.38 -32.17
N ALA A 119 -11.06 17.52 -33.18
CA ALA A 119 -10.73 17.98 -34.52
C ALA A 119 -11.90 18.69 -35.22
N ALA A 120 -13.14 18.25 -34.99
CA ALA A 120 -14.31 18.93 -35.52
C ALA A 120 -14.47 20.34 -34.93
N ILE A 121 -14.23 20.52 -33.64
CA ILE A 121 -14.25 21.85 -33.00
C ILE A 121 -13.12 22.72 -33.52
N GLU A 122 -11.91 22.21 -33.65
CA GLU A 122 -10.78 22.94 -34.28
C GLU A 122 -11.08 23.40 -35.72
N ALA A 123 -11.85 22.59 -36.45
CA ALA A 123 -12.32 22.95 -37.79
C ALA A 123 -13.49 23.94 -37.79
N GLY A 124 -13.99 24.37 -36.63
CA GLY A 124 -15.06 25.33 -36.46
C GLY A 124 -16.47 24.74 -36.38
N THR A 125 -16.60 23.42 -36.20
CA THR A 125 -17.90 22.77 -35.95
C THR A 125 -18.14 22.78 -34.43
N LEU A 126 -19.20 23.46 -33.98
CA LEU A 126 -19.53 23.55 -32.56
C LEU A 126 -20.68 22.58 -32.26
N PRO A 127 -20.43 21.46 -31.58
CA PRO A 127 -21.48 20.53 -31.16
C PRO A 127 -22.30 21.15 -30.00
N PRO A 128 -23.61 20.89 -29.91
CA PRO A 128 -24.46 21.49 -28.89
C PRO A 128 -24.24 20.90 -27.47
N THR A 129 -23.63 19.71 -27.39
CA THR A 129 -23.35 18.98 -26.15
C THR A 129 -21.96 18.38 -26.24
N PHE A 130 -20.95 19.24 -25.99
CA PHE A 130 -19.55 18.81 -26.14
C PHE A 130 -19.10 17.90 -24.99
N ALA A 131 -19.30 18.32 -23.74
CA ALA A 131 -18.83 17.57 -22.58
C ALA A 131 -19.37 16.13 -22.57
N ASP A 132 -20.66 15.94 -22.87
CA ASP A 132 -21.30 14.61 -22.93
C ASP A 132 -20.76 13.69 -24.06
N SER A 133 -19.97 14.24 -25.00
CA SER A 133 -19.41 13.48 -26.12
C SER A 133 -17.99 12.98 -25.88
N LEU A 134 -17.39 13.30 -24.74
CA LEU A 134 -16.06 12.83 -24.39
C LEU A 134 -16.12 11.41 -23.79
N GLU A 135 -15.23 10.55 -24.26
CA GLU A 135 -15.10 9.15 -23.81
C GLU A 135 -13.84 8.89 -23.00
N SER A 136 -12.88 9.83 -22.98
CA SER A 136 -11.73 9.79 -22.08
C SER A 136 -12.21 9.78 -20.62
N ARG A 137 -11.55 8.99 -19.77
CA ARG A 137 -12.07 8.65 -18.43
C ARG A 137 -10.99 8.55 -17.38
N GLY A 138 -11.40 8.71 -16.13
CA GLY A 138 -10.64 8.38 -14.94
C GLY A 138 -11.12 7.05 -14.35
N LYS A 139 -10.19 6.22 -13.88
CA LYS A 139 -10.45 4.95 -13.22
C LYS A 139 -9.85 4.95 -11.83
N VAL A 140 -10.65 4.62 -10.82
CA VAL A 140 -10.23 4.50 -9.41
C VAL A 140 -10.42 3.07 -8.95
N LEU A 141 -9.37 2.49 -8.40
CA LEU A 141 -9.36 1.17 -7.79
C LEU A 141 -8.88 1.30 -6.35
N ALA A 142 -9.62 0.72 -5.43
CA ALA A 142 -9.14 0.62 -4.06
C ALA A 142 -9.33 -0.78 -3.50
N SER A 143 -8.40 -1.19 -2.65
CA SER A 143 -8.47 -2.43 -1.88
C SER A 143 -8.17 -2.16 -0.42
N ALA A 144 -8.96 -2.78 0.47
CA ALA A 144 -8.72 -2.74 1.89
C ALA A 144 -8.69 -4.15 2.48
N VAL A 145 -7.69 -4.40 3.32
CA VAL A 145 -7.56 -5.64 4.08
C VAL A 145 -7.51 -5.29 5.56
N SER A 146 -8.47 -5.78 6.32
CA SER A 146 -8.51 -5.61 7.77
C SER A 146 -8.42 -6.96 8.47
N GLU A 147 -7.64 -7.02 9.53
CA GLU A 147 -7.35 -8.26 10.25
C GLU A 147 -7.46 -8.03 11.76
N VAL A 148 -8.07 -8.98 12.46
CA VAL A 148 -8.01 -9.08 13.92
C VAL A 148 -7.70 -10.50 14.32
N GLY A 149 -6.74 -10.69 15.24
CA GLY A 149 -6.30 -12.04 15.57
C GLY A 149 -5.68 -12.16 16.96
N ILE A 150 -5.45 -13.42 17.32
CA ILE A 150 -4.77 -13.82 18.55
C ILE A 150 -3.54 -14.62 18.14
N SER A 151 -2.38 -14.27 18.69
CA SER A 151 -1.12 -14.97 18.47
C SER A 151 -0.75 -15.82 19.67
N PHE A 152 -0.25 -17.01 19.40
CA PHE A 152 0.34 -17.91 20.40
C PHE A 152 1.78 -18.21 19.99
N ALA A 153 2.71 -18.12 20.91
CA ALA A 153 4.11 -18.42 20.65
C ALA A 153 4.73 -19.22 21.80
N ARG A 154 5.60 -20.15 21.46
CA ARG A 154 6.34 -20.98 22.41
C ARG A 154 7.79 -21.11 22.02
N SER A 155 8.67 -20.97 23.03
CA SER A 155 10.11 -21.19 22.91
C SER A 155 10.49 -22.59 23.40
N PHE A 156 11.47 -23.20 22.75
CA PHE A 156 12.04 -24.50 23.07
C PHE A 156 13.56 -24.35 23.15
N ASP A 157 14.14 -24.71 24.29
CA ASP A 157 15.58 -24.73 24.44
C ASP A 157 16.17 -25.92 23.66
N VAL A 158 17.21 -25.64 22.89
CA VAL A 158 17.92 -26.61 22.07
C VAL A 158 19.35 -26.73 22.60
N ASN A 159 20.01 -27.86 22.38
CA ASN A 159 21.36 -28.09 22.82
C ASN A 159 22.31 -26.96 22.41
N GLY A 160 23.20 -26.56 23.32
CA GLY A 160 24.21 -25.52 23.10
C GLY A 160 23.74 -24.08 23.38
N GLY A 161 22.63 -23.92 24.12
CA GLY A 161 22.12 -22.59 24.49
C GLY A 161 21.34 -21.87 23.39
N ASN A 162 21.02 -22.57 22.31
CA ASN A 162 20.19 -22.06 21.23
C ASN A 162 18.70 -22.18 21.58
N THR A 163 17.86 -21.38 20.92
CA THR A 163 16.42 -21.43 21.16
C THR A 163 15.67 -21.52 19.83
N PHE A 164 14.71 -22.45 19.77
CA PHE A 164 13.76 -22.58 18.67
C PHE A 164 12.41 -22.08 19.12
N GLN A 165 11.73 -21.32 18.25
CA GLN A 165 10.44 -20.69 18.56
C GLN A 165 9.43 -21.05 17.47
N LEU A 166 8.20 -21.33 17.89
CA LEU A 166 7.05 -21.53 16.98
C LEU A 166 5.95 -20.58 17.36
N GLY A 167 5.28 -20.03 16.34
CA GLY A 167 4.14 -19.12 16.48
C GLY A 167 2.98 -19.55 15.58
N LEU A 168 1.77 -19.31 16.06
CA LEU A 168 0.51 -19.55 15.36
C LEU A 168 -0.42 -18.37 15.63
N SER A 169 -1.02 -17.81 14.59
CA SER A 169 -1.93 -16.66 14.73
C SER A 169 -3.22 -16.90 13.94
N PRO A 170 -4.25 -17.51 14.55
CA PRO A 170 -5.59 -17.50 13.97
C PRO A 170 -6.12 -16.07 13.96
N LYS A 171 -6.78 -15.70 12.86
CA LYS A 171 -7.30 -14.35 12.62
C LYS A 171 -8.58 -14.36 11.83
N TYR A 172 -9.36 -13.32 11.99
CA TYR A 172 -10.48 -12.97 11.14
C TYR A 172 -10.04 -11.88 10.18
N VAL A 173 -10.34 -12.06 8.90
CA VAL A 173 -9.94 -11.18 7.82
C VAL A 173 -11.17 -10.65 7.12
N ASN A 174 -11.18 -9.37 6.81
CA ASN A 174 -12.16 -8.71 5.98
C ASN A 174 -11.46 -8.08 4.78
N LEU A 175 -11.88 -8.44 3.58
CA LEU A 175 -11.46 -7.89 2.31
C LEU A 175 -12.54 -6.95 1.80
N ARG A 176 -12.14 -5.82 1.25
CA ARG A 176 -13.02 -4.89 0.52
C ARG A 176 -12.34 -4.44 -0.75
N THR A 177 -13.14 -4.28 -1.82
CA THR A 177 -12.71 -3.63 -3.05
C THR A 177 -13.65 -2.48 -3.36
N PHE A 178 -13.12 -1.51 -4.08
CA PHE A 178 -13.84 -0.40 -4.67
C PHE A 178 -13.33 -0.22 -6.10
N GLN A 179 -14.27 -0.04 -7.04
CA GLN A 179 -13.95 0.23 -8.44
C GLN A 179 -14.95 1.25 -8.97
N TYR A 180 -14.42 2.36 -9.50
CA TYR A 180 -15.20 3.43 -10.08
C TYR A 180 -14.53 3.95 -11.35
N THR A 181 -15.31 4.07 -12.42
CA THR A 181 -14.87 4.64 -13.70
C THR A 181 -15.88 5.70 -14.12
N GLU A 182 -15.39 6.86 -14.54
CA GLU A 182 -16.22 7.94 -15.07
C GLU A 182 -15.50 8.69 -16.16
N THR A 183 -16.25 9.30 -17.09
CA THR A 183 -15.68 10.20 -18.07
C THR A 183 -15.10 11.45 -17.41
N VAL A 184 -14.13 12.09 -18.07
CA VAL A 184 -13.47 13.30 -17.53
C VAL A 184 -14.46 14.46 -17.30
N SER A 185 -15.57 14.49 -18.04
CA SER A 185 -16.63 15.48 -17.88
C SER A 185 -17.69 15.12 -16.85
N GLY A 186 -17.81 13.84 -16.49
CA GLY A 186 -18.83 13.34 -15.56
C GLY A 186 -18.28 12.98 -14.17
N PHE A 187 -17.02 13.26 -13.90
CA PHE A 187 -16.37 12.90 -12.65
C PHE A 187 -16.86 13.82 -11.51
N GLU A 188 -17.58 13.26 -10.57
CA GLU A 188 -18.13 13.98 -9.41
C GLU A 188 -17.65 13.36 -8.11
N ASP A 189 -17.15 14.17 -7.17
CA ASP A 189 -16.61 13.72 -5.89
C ASP A 189 -17.67 13.08 -4.96
N ASP A 190 -18.94 13.41 -5.14
CA ASP A 190 -20.04 13.00 -4.25
C ASP A 190 -20.46 11.52 -4.43
N ASN A 191 -19.97 10.82 -5.45
CA ASN A 191 -20.41 9.46 -5.79
C ASN A 191 -19.53 8.32 -5.23
N PHE A 192 -18.45 8.66 -4.51
CA PHE A 192 -17.45 7.69 -4.06
C PHE A 192 -17.90 6.72 -2.96
N ASP A 193 -19.00 6.96 -2.26
CA ASP A 193 -19.44 6.13 -1.13
C ASP A 193 -20.61 5.19 -1.48
N SER A 194 -20.99 5.10 -2.76
CA SER A 194 -22.08 4.23 -3.19
C SER A 194 -21.73 2.75 -3.05
N ASP A 195 -22.67 1.97 -2.48
CA ASP A 195 -22.53 0.52 -2.32
C ASP A 195 -22.38 -0.24 -3.65
N GLU A 196 -22.81 0.36 -4.77
CA GLU A 196 -22.74 -0.27 -6.09
C GLU A 196 -21.30 -0.42 -6.63
N TYR A 197 -20.34 0.35 -6.10
CA TYR A 197 -18.93 0.32 -6.46
C TYR A 197 -18.09 -0.56 -5.55
N GLN A 198 -18.68 -1.13 -4.51
CA GLN A 198 -17.99 -1.83 -3.46
C GLN A 198 -18.35 -3.31 -3.41
N THR A 199 -17.39 -4.14 -3.04
CA THR A 199 -17.63 -5.53 -2.65
C THR A 199 -16.91 -5.83 -1.34
N GLU A 200 -17.41 -6.83 -0.61
CA GLU A 200 -16.87 -7.21 0.68
C GLU A 200 -16.93 -8.73 0.89
N LYS A 201 -15.87 -9.29 1.50
CA LYS A 201 -15.82 -10.69 1.90
C LYS A 201 -15.02 -10.84 3.19
N SER A 202 -15.56 -11.62 4.10
CA SER A 202 -14.88 -11.94 5.35
C SER A 202 -14.62 -13.43 5.50
N GLY A 203 -13.59 -13.79 6.26
CA GLY A 203 -13.25 -15.18 6.51
C GLY A 203 -12.25 -15.37 7.64
N PHE A 204 -12.03 -16.62 8.03
CA PHE A 204 -10.97 -16.99 8.96
C PHE A 204 -9.70 -17.32 8.19
N ASN A 205 -8.56 -16.95 8.78
CA ASN A 205 -7.24 -17.23 8.25
C ASN A 205 -6.25 -17.56 9.37
N ILE A 206 -5.07 -18.01 9.01
CA ILE A 206 -4.03 -18.45 9.96
C ILE A 206 -2.68 -17.98 9.44
N ASP A 207 -1.86 -17.40 10.35
CA ASP A 207 -0.45 -17.17 10.08
C ASP A 207 0.41 -18.13 10.92
N LEU A 208 1.53 -18.56 10.36
CA LEU A 208 2.52 -19.42 11.00
C LEU A 208 3.87 -18.71 11.06
N GLY A 209 4.63 -18.95 12.14
CA GLY A 209 5.98 -18.44 12.29
C GLY A 209 6.90 -19.44 12.95
N ALA A 210 8.16 -19.45 12.51
CA ALA A 210 9.24 -20.18 13.16
C ALA A 210 10.47 -19.28 13.26
N ALA A 211 11.21 -19.36 14.37
CA ALA A 211 12.46 -18.65 14.52
C ALA A 211 13.48 -19.52 15.24
N TYR A 212 14.75 -19.29 14.94
CA TYR A 212 15.88 -19.98 15.55
C TYR A 212 16.96 -18.97 15.96
N ALA A 213 17.19 -18.87 17.27
CA ALA A 213 18.23 -18.04 17.83
C ALA A 213 19.45 -18.88 18.16
N PHE A 214 20.63 -18.47 17.70
CA PHE A 214 21.88 -19.20 17.77
C PHE A 214 23.11 -18.31 17.89
N GLY A 215 24.25 -18.93 18.17
CA GLY A 215 25.50 -18.24 18.45
C GLY A 215 25.80 -18.16 19.96
N SER A 216 26.98 -17.66 20.34
CA SER A 216 27.46 -17.70 21.74
C SER A 216 26.53 -16.97 22.71
N ASP A 217 25.91 -15.88 22.28
CA ASP A 217 24.97 -15.07 23.06
C ASP A 217 23.64 -14.91 22.33
N GLN A 218 23.28 -15.90 21.50
CA GLN A 218 22.09 -15.88 20.64
C GLN A 218 22.02 -14.62 19.76
N GLN A 219 23.19 -14.12 19.33
CA GLN A 219 23.30 -12.92 18.53
C GLN A 219 22.73 -13.07 17.12
N TRP A 220 22.57 -14.30 16.64
CA TRP A 220 21.96 -14.58 15.36
C TRP A 220 20.51 -15.05 15.53
N ASN A 221 19.62 -14.54 14.68
CA ASN A 221 18.23 -14.94 14.60
C ASN A 221 17.85 -15.20 13.15
N ALA A 222 17.43 -16.41 12.84
CA ALA A 222 16.85 -16.74 11.54
C ALA A 222 15.35 -17.02 11.72
N GLY A 223 14.53 -16.58 10.79
CA GLY A 223 13.08 -16.71 10.88
C GLY A 223 12.43 -17.01 9.54
N LEU A 224 11.28 -17.67 9.62
CA LEU A 224 10.35 -17.92 8.52
C LEU A 224 8.94 -17.57 9.00
N ALA A 225 8.22 -16.79 8.21
CA ALA A 225 6.81 -16.48 8.44
C ALA A 225 6.01 -16.86 7.20
N ILE A 226 4.84 -17.45 7.41
CA ILE A 226 3.85 -17.69 6.35
C ILE A 226 2.57 -17.01 6.82
N LYS A 227 2.12 -15.99 6.08
CA LYS A 227 0.85 -15.30 6.32
C LYS A 227 -0.21 -15.83 5.37
N ASN A 228 -1.48 -15.70 5.80
CA ASN A 228 -2.64 -16.01 4.97
C ASN A 228 -2.62 -17.44 4.41
N LEU A 229 -2.44 -18.42 5.29
CA LEU A 229 -2.33 -19.84 4.90
C LEU A 229 -3.56 -20.35 4.12
N ILE A 230 -4.72 -19.73 4.32
CA ILE A 230 -5.96 -20.04 3.61
C ILE A 230 -6.17 -18.96 2.54
N PRO A 231 -6.05 -19.27 1.24
CA PRO A 231 -6.29 -18.31 0.18
C PRO A 231 -7.70 -17.72 0.25
N MET A 232 -7.81 -16.42 -0.02
CA MET A 232 -9.08 -15.71 -0.14
C MET A 232 -9.04 -14.83 -1.38
N GLU A 233 -10.16 -14.80 -2.10
CA GLU A 233 -10.33 -13.99 -3.31
C GLU A 233 -11.63 -13.19 -3.19
N LEU A 234 -11.63 -11.98 -3.75
CA LEU A 234 -12.79 -11.11 -3.80
C LEU A 234 -12.81 -10.36 -5.13
N ASP A 235 -13.87 -10.59 -5.91
CA ASP A 235 -14.09 -9.88 -7.16
C ASP A 235 -14.63 -8.47 -6.89
N SER A 236 -14.15 -7.49 -7.68
CA SER A 236 -14.66 -6.13 -7.66
C SER A 236 -16.06 -6.04 -8.27
N ALA A 237 -16.79 -5.00 -7.91
CA ALA A 237 -17.93 -4.58 -8.70
C ALA A 237 -17.45 -4.08 -10.07
N ALA A 238 -18.20 -4.39 -11.13
CA ALA A 238 -18.04 -3.79 -12.46
C ALA A 238 -19.38 -3.19 -12.86
N SER A 239 -19.76 -2.10 -12.17
CA SER A 239 -21.09 -1.48 -12.29
C SER A 239 -21.23 -0.64 -13.56
N ARG A 240 -20.12 -0.26 -14.20
CA ARG A 240 -20.07 0.55 -15.42
C ARG A 240 -19.36 -0.15 -16.60
N PRO A 241 -19.86 -1.31 -17.05
CA PRO A 241 -19.22 -2.06 -18.13
C PRO A 241 -19.24 -1.31 -19.47
N PHE A 242 -20.16 -0.34 -19.64
CA PHE A 242 -20.22 0.53 -20.82
C PHE A 242 -19.07 1.54 -20.87
N LEU A 243 -18.40 1.82 -19.76
CA LEU A 243 -17.15 2.60 -19.66
C LEU A 243 -15.90 1.70 -19.64
N GLY A 244 -16.03 0.45 -20.04
CA GLY A 244 -14.90 -0.48 -20.11
C GLY A 244 -14.45 -1.07 -18.76
N GLU A 245 -15.29 -0.97 -17.71
CA GLU A 245 -15.00 -1.67 -16.46
C GLU A 245 -15.01 -3.18 -16.65
N GLN A 246 -14.00 -3.82 -16.07
CA GLN A 246 -13.89 -5.28 -16.02
C GLN A 246 -13.77 -5.70 -14.55
N VAL A 247 -14.29 -6.88 -14.23
CA VAL A 247 -14.10 -7.49 -12.94
C VAL A 247 -12.61 -7.72 -12.69
N ARG A 248 -12.13 -7.26 -11.54
CA ARG A 248 -10.78 -7.51 -11.03
C ARG A 248 -10.87 -8.31 -9.74
N THR A 249 -9.95 -9.21 -9.52
CA THR A 249 -9.92 -10.05 -8.32
C THR A 249 -8.84 -9.56 -7.36
N LEU A 250 -9.24 -9.24 -6.14
CA LEU A 250 -8.31 -9.03 -5.02
C LEU A 250 -7.93 -10.39 -4.46
N GLU A 251 -6.65 -10.74 -4.53
CA GLU A 251 -6.12 -12.00 -4.05
C GLU A 251 -5.38 -11.82 -2.71
N LEU A 252 -5.74 -12.62 -1.73
CA LEU A 252 -5.03 -12.76 -0.48
C LEU A 252 -4.42 -14.16 -0.40
N ASN A 253 -3.33 -14.35 -1.13
CA ASN A 253 -2.61 -15.61 -1.23
C ASN A 253 -1.65 -15.83 -0.06
N PRO A 254 -1.23 -17.09 0.21
CA PRO A 254 -0.19 -17.38 1.18
C PRO A 254 1.12 -16.67 0.85
N MET A 255 1.62 -15.87 1.80
CA MET A 255 2.84 -15.08 1.69
C MET A 255 3.91 -15.65 2.61
N ALA A 256 5.02 -16.10 2.06
CA ALA A 256 6.15 -16.65 2.80
C ALA A 256 7.33 -15.67 2.77
N THR A 257 7.89 -15.35 3.94
CA THR A 257 9.04 -14.46 4.09
C THR A 257 10.09 -15.12 4.97
N ALA A 258 11.35 -15.13 4.54
CA ALA A 258 12.50 -15.57 5.33
C ALA A 258 13.36 -14.38 5.75
N ALA A 259 13.90 -14.42 6.95
CA ALA A 259 14.73 -13.35 7.47
C ALA A 259 15.91 -13.90 8.30
N ILE A 260 17.00 -13.14 8.34
CA ILE A 260 18.10 -13.34 9.26
C ILE A 260 18.49 -12.01 9.89
N ALA A 261 18.81 -12.02 11.17
CA ALA A 261 19.26 -10.85 11.90
C ALA A 261 20.52 -11.17 12.70
N HIS A 262 21.42 -10.20 12.78
CA HIS A 262 22.55 -10.21 13.73
C HIS A 262 22.42 -9.04 14.70
N ARG A 263 22.52 -9.33 15.99
CA ARG A 263 22.45 -8.36 17.06
C ARG A 263 23.78 -8.27 17.77
N GLY A 264 24.37 -7.08 17.83
CA GLY A 264 25.49 -6.74 18.69
C GLY A 264 25.04 -5.83 19.85
N ASP A 265 26.01 -5.31 20.59
CA ASP A 265 25.74 -4.44 21.76
C ASP A 265 25.09 -3.11 21.38
N TYR A 266 25.41 -2.60 20.17
CA TYR A 266 24.99 -1.27 19.70
C TYR A 266 24.36 -1.28 18.30
N HIS A 267 24.12 -2.46 17.75
CA HIS A 267 23.57 -2.56 16.39
C HIS A 267 22.71 -3.80 16.21
N VAL A 268 21.75 -3.67 15.30
CA VAL A 268 21.04 -4.80 14.67
C VAL A 268 21.16 -4.65 13.16
N ILE A 269 21.55 -5.74 12.48
CA ILE A 269 21.57 -5.81 11.01
C ILE A 269 20.62 -6.92 10.59
N THR A 270 19.77 -6.66 9.59
CA THR A 270 18.77 -7.59 9.10
C THR A 270 18.85 -7.78 7.60
N ALA A 271 18.53 -8.98 7.14
CA ALA A 271 18.22 -9.27 5.76
C ALA A 271 16.90 -10.05 5.71
N GLU A 272 16.03 -9.68 4.78
CA GLU A 272 14.70 -10.27 4.61
C GLU A 272 14.46 -10.53 3.12
N LEU A 273 13.83 -11.65 2.81
CA LEU A 273 13.48 -12.05 1.45
C LEU A 273 12.06 -12.59 1.44
N ASP A 274 11.21 -12.00 0.62
CA ASP A 274 9.93 -12.58 0.26
C ASP A 274 10.16 -13.78 -0.66
N LEU A 275 9.65 -14.94 -0.25
CA LEU A 275 9.77 -16.19 -1.01
C LEU A 275 8.63 -16.37 -2.01
N THR A 276 7.57 -15.59 -1.86
CA THR A 276 6.40 -15.55 -2.74
C THR A 276 6.20 -14.15 -3.28
N GLU A 277 5.70 -14.07 -4.49
CA GLU A 277 5.26 -12.83 -5.11
C GLU A 277 3.91 -12.40 -4.53
N LYS A 278 3.70 -11.10 -4.37
CA LYS A 278 2.43 -10.48 -4.02
C LYS A 278 1.82 -9.87 -5.28
N GLU A 279 0.68 -10.37 -5.70
CA GLU A 279 -0.12 -9.78 -6.76
C GLU A 279 -0.87 -8.56 -6.25
N THR A 280 -1.02 -7.57 -7.12
CA THR A 280 -1.67 -6.29 -6.80
C THR A 280 -3.06 -6.23 -7.40
N PHE A 281 -3.94 -5.49 -6.75
CA PHE A 281 -5.31 -5.27 -7.22
C PHE A 281 -5.41 -4.04 -8.13
N GLY A 282 -4.63 -3.01 -7.85
CA GLY A 282 -4.65 -1.72 -8.52
C GLY A 282 -3.73 -1.63 -9.75
N TYR A 283 -3.17 -0.44 -9.94
CA TYR A 283 -2.26 -0.11 -11.04
C TYR A 283 -0.80 -0.03 -10.59
N GLU A 284 -0.46 -0.68 -9.49
CA GLU A 284 0.91 -0.84 -9.04
C GLU A 284 1.50 -2.17 -9.49
N ASP A 285 2.82 -2.24 -9.50
CA ASP A 285 3.59 -3.45 -9.79
C ASP A 285 3.36 -4.57 -8.78
N ASN A 286 3.42 -5.80 -9.24
CA ASN A 286 3.60 -6.96 -8.36
C ASN A 286 4.91 -6.87 -7.62
N THR A 287 4.98 -7.42 -6.41
CA THR A 287 6.14 -7.25 -5.55
C THR A 287 6.65 -8.55 -4.95
N GLN A 288 7.98 -8.68 -4.93
CA GLN A 288 8.74 -9.66 -4.15
C GLN A 288 10.00 -8.96 -3.64
N TRP A 289 10.07 -8.68 -2.35
CA TRP A 289 11.11 -7.82 -1.82
C TRP A 289 12.31 -8.59 -1.29
N LEU A 290 13.52 -8.10 -1.64
CA LEU A 290 14.74 -8.32 -0.89
C LEU A 290 15.03 -7.03 -0.10
N ALA A 291 15.09 -7.13 1.22
CA ALA A 291 15.32 -5.98 2.09
C ALA A 291 16.55 -6.17 2.97
N LEU A 292 17.31 -5.09 3.17
CA LEU A 292 18.41 -5.00 4.11
C LEU A 292 18.15 -3.83 5.07
N GLY A 293 18.38 -4.05 6.35
CA GLY A 293 18.20 -3.04 7.37
C GLY A 293 19.32 -3.00 8.39
N ALA A 294 19.56 -1.82 8.94
CA ALA A 294 20.47 -1.61 10.04
C ALA A 294 19.87 -0.67 11.07
N GLU A 295 20.01 -1.01 12.34
CA GLU A 295 19.70 -0.15 13.48
C GLU A 295 20.99 0.07 14.28
N LEU A 296 21.22 1.32 14.66
CA LEU A 296 22.28 1.73 15.59
C LEU A 296 21.62 2.23 16.88
N ASP A 297 21.97 1.63 17.99
CA ASP A 297 21.44 1.97 19.31
C ASP A 297 22.43 2.87 20.08
N ALA A 298 22.03 4.10 20.36
CA ALA A 298 22.79 5.04 21.15
C ALA A 298 22.31 5.02 22.62
N TRP A 299 23.03 4.31 23.46
CA TRP A 299 22.82 4.21 24.92
C TRP A 299 21.39 3.82 25.34
N ARG A 300 20.65 3.07 24.48
CA ARG A 300 19.26 2.62 24.69
C ARG A 300 18.21 3.74 24.77
N TYR A 301 18.57 4.98 24.49
CA TYR A 301 17.64 6.12 24.48
C TYR A 301 17.25 6.56 23.08
N ALA A 302 18.15 6.38 22.12
CA ALA A 302 17.91 6.77 20.74
C ALA A 302 18.40 5.67 19.78
N GLN A 303 17.60 5.34 18.80
CA GLN A 303 17.92 4.41 17.72
C GLN A 303 17.86 5.13 16.39
N LEU A 304 18.89 4.92 15.57
CA LEU A 304 18.91 5.33 14.17
C LEU A 304 18.73 4.10 13.30
N ARG A 305 17.83 4.17 12.32
CA ARG A 305 17.51 3.08 11.42
C ARG A 305 17.69 3.50 9.98
N PHE A 306 18.22 2.58 9.19
CA PHE A 306 18.37 2.71 7.76
C PHE A 306 17.97 1.40 7.10
N GLY A 307 17.36 1.49 5.94
CA GLY A 307 16.99 0.32 5.17
C GLY A 307 17.02 0.61 3.68
N VAL A 308 17.20 -0.46 2.92
CA VAL A 308 17.03 -0.49 1.49
C VAL A 308 16.29 -1.76 1.12
N ARG A 309 15.34 -1.67 0.20
CA ARG A 309 14.69 -2.83 -0.38
C ARG A 309 14.62 -2.72 -1.89
N GLN A 310 14.72 -3.88 -2.54
CA GLN A 310 14.68 -4.03 -3.99
C GLN A 310 13.54 -4.96 -4.35
N ASN A 311 12.67 -4.55 -5.28
CA ASN A 311 11.71 -5.46 -5.89
C ASN A 311 12.44 -6.41 -6.85
N LEU A 312 12.16 -7.70 -6.75
CA LEU A 312 12.77 -8.76 -7.56
C LEU A 312 11.87 -9.19 -8.74
N VAL A 313 10.61 -8.76 -8.75
CA VAL A 313 9.70 -9.06 -9.85
C VAL A 313 10.02 -8.17 -11.04
N SER A 314 9.98 -8.74 -12.24
CA SER A 314 10.02 -8.00 -13.48
C SER A 314 8.58 -7.70 -13.92
N ASN A 315 8.25 -6.41 -14.00
CA ASN A 315 6.91 -5.95 -14.38
C ASN A 315 6.99 -5.20 -15.73
N ASP A 316 7.70 -5.78 -16.70
CA ASP A 316 8.02 -5.13 -18.00
C ASP A 316 6.78 -4.70 -18.80
N ASP A 317 5.61 -5.29 -18.52
CA ASP A 317 4.35 -5.00 -19.19
C ASP A 317 3.39 -4.12 -18.35
N ASN A 318 3.77 -3.79 -17.13
CA ASN A 318 2.93 -2.97 -16.26
C ASN A 318 3.23 -1.48 -16.49
N GLU A 319 2.27 -0.77 -17.02
CA GLU A 319 2.35 0.66 -17.30
C GLU A 319 1.87 1.52 -16.11
N GLY A 320 1.88 0.96 -14.91
CA GLY A 320 1.51 1.63 -13.67
C GLY A 320 2.71 2.18 -12.89
N ILE A 321 2.51 2.31 -11.58
CA ILE A 321 3.56 2.77 -10.68
C ILE A 321 4.62 1.70 -10.52
N GLU A 322 5.83 2.00 -10.95
CA GLU A 322 6.99 1.11 -10.86
C GLU A 322 7.49 0.96 -9.41
N GLU A 323 7.48 -0.25 -8.91
CA GLU A 323 8.05 -0.62 -7.61
C GLU A 323 9.47 -1.15 -7.78
N LYS A 324 10.48 -0.28 -7.64
CA LYS A 324 11.91 -0.64 -7.81
C LYS A 324 12.66 -0.68 -6.48
N THR A 325 13.64 0.19 -6.33
CA THR A 325 14.45 0.32 -5.12
C THR A 325 13.83 1.37 -4.20
N GLN A 326 13.73 1.06 -2.92
CA GLN A 326 13.22 1.99 -1.91
C GLN A 326 14.22 2.11 -0.76
N PHE A 327 14.38 3.33 -0.25
CA PHE A 327 15.22 3.65 0.90
C PHE A 327 14.36 4.07 2.07
N THR A 328 14.76 3.66 3.26
CA THR A 328 14.09 4.06 4.50
C THR A 328 15.08 4.63 5.50
N ALA A 329 14.64 5.61 6.27
CA ALA A 329 15.36 6.14 7.41
C ALA A 329 14.40 6.28 8.59
N GLY A 330 14.90 6.09 9.81
CA GLY A 330 14.06 6.18 11.01
C GLY A 330 14.82 6.62 12.24
N LEU A 331 14.08 7.22 13.16
CA LEU A 331 14.53 7.63 14.49
C LEU A 331 13.60 7.04 15.53
N GLY A 332 14.16 6.29 16.49
CA GLY A 332 13.46 5.81 17.67
C GLY A 332 13.95 6.53 18.92
N LEU A 333 13.02 6.90 19.80
CA LEU A 333 13.32 7.49 21.11
C LEU A 333 12.63 6.68 22.18
N ASN A 334 13.37 6.33 23.25
CA ASN A 334 12.83 5.66 24.42
C ASN A 334 12.93 6.59 25.63
N LEU A 335 11.80 7.11 26.08
CA LEU A 335 11.70 8.08 27.16
C LEU A 335 10.72 7.56 28.23
N LEU A 336 11.21 7.30 29.43
CA LEU A 336 10.39 6.92 30.60
C LEU A 336 9.50 5.67 30.36
N GLY A 337 9.98 4.71 29.57
CA GLY A 337 9.21 3.51 29.22
C GLY A 337 8.24 3.68 28.03
N VAL A 338 8.13 4.88 27.49
CA VAL A 338 7.40 5.12 26.23
C VAL A 338 8.39 5.22 25.10
N ARG A 339 8.14 4.46 24.05
CA ARG A 339 8.90 4.46 22.80
C ARG A 339 8.12 5.20 21.72
N VAL A 340 8.81 6.09 21.03
CA VAL A 340 8.29 6.82 19.88
C VAL A 340 9.23 6.57 18.71
N ASP A 341 8.70 6.02 17.60
CA ASP A 341 9.45 5.76 16.39
C ASP A 341 8.85 6.57 15.24
N ILE A 342 9.71 7.27 14.50
CA ILE A 342 9.35 8.02 13.29
C ILE A 342 10.17 7.44 12.15
N GLY A 343 9.53 7.18 11.01
CA GLY A 343 10.15 6.66 9.82
C GLY A 343 9.76 7.45 8.58
N ALA A 344 10.66 7.46 7.60
CA ALA A 344 10.42 7.98 6.27
C ALA A 344 10.86 6.95 5.23
N LEU A 345 10.17 6.94 4.09
CA LEU A 345 10.44 6.11 2.91
C LEU A 345 10.59 7.02 1.71
N PHE A 346 11.55 6.69 0.86
CA PHE A 346 11.85 7.40 -0.38
C PHE A 346 12.16 6.40 -1.49
N SER A 347 11.61 6.64 -2.66
CA SER A 347 11.98 5.97 -3.92
C SER A 347 11.84 6.95 -5.07
N ASP A 348 12.07 6.50 -6.30
CA ASP A 348 11.86 7.32 -7.49
C ASP A 348 10.38 7.71 -7.65
N ALA A 349 9.46 6.82 -7.29
CA ALA A 349 8.01 7.02 -7.42
C ALA A 349 7.31 7.41 -6.10
N ASP A 350 7.88 7.07 -4.92
CA ASP A 350 7.17 7.12 -3.65
C ASP A 350 7.82 7.99 -2.60
N GLN A 351 6.98 8.64 -1.81
CA GLN A 351 7.33 9.23 -0.53
C GLN A 351 6.38 8.71 0.55
N GLY A 352 6.91 8.42 1.73
CA GLY A 352 6.11 7.92 2.82
C GLY A 352 6.64 8.29 4.19
N ALA A 353 5.74 8.28 5.17
CA ALA A 353 6.05 8.50 6.56
C ALA A 353 5.35 7.47 7.46
N ALA A 354 5.96 7.19 8.60
CA ALA A 354 5.42 6.28 9.60
C ALA A 354 5.63 6.86 11.01
N LEU A 355 4.66 6.60 11.88
CA LEU A 355 4.72 6.89 13.31
C LEU A 355 4.28 5.65 14.08
N GLU A 356 5.08 5.23 15.05
CA GLU A 356 4.73 4.16 15.98
C GLU A 356 4.95 4.62 17.43
N LEU A 357 4.01 4.26 18.28
CA LEU A 357 4.11 4.45 19.72
C LEU A 357 4.08 3.08 20.39
N GLY A 358 4.90 2.90 21.43
CA GLY A 358 4.96 1.64 22.17
C GLY A 358 5.30 1.84 23.61
N THR A 359 4.97 0.86 24.44
CA THR A 359 5.36 0.80 25.83
C THR A 359 5.43 -0.65 26.30
N ALA A 360 6.27 -0.91 27.26
CA ALA A 360 6.39 -2.20 27.93
C ALA A 360 6.50 -1.99 29.44
N PHE A 361 5.81 -2.84 30.20
CA PHE A 361 5.73 -2.78 31.68
C PHE A 361 6.07 -4.14 32.29
#